data_c9be7923ce6f258ba1bdb765702348ef
#
_entry.id   c9be7923ce6f258ba1bdb765702348ef
#
_cell.length_a   1.000
_cell.length_b   1.000
_cell.length_c   1.000
_cell.angle_alpha   90.00
_cell.angle_beta   90.00
_cell.angle_gamma   90.00
#
_symmetry.space_group_name_H-M   'P 1'
#
loop_
_entity.id
_entity.type
_entity.pdbx_description
1 polymer ?
#
loop_
_entity_poly.entity_id
_entity_poly.type
_entity_poly.pdbx_seq_one_letter_code
_entity_poly.pdbx_strand_id
1 'polypeptide(L)'
;PNRNIPLALLLSPTIVAFIYIGMGIVTIGCMPAGELTTLSEVGKIFLPSGLLTFFIVGGPLFGVLTSMVPVIMLTCAQIQAAADNDLFPAFVAKKNKNGVSPVILCFVMLFSIACVATGSSFGVLMTVFSFVNALSDIVLCMVPFFLKKKYPHACNHSTFKMAIGLVYALSAFAFIVAAYLAYAMISTLGMTVWLMILGAVVLFVIYILIRIAYLKKHGRDRKSVV
;
A
#
# COMPACT_ATOMS: atom_id res chain seq x y z
N PRO A 1 17.23 7.95 -17.31
CA PRO A 1 16.36 7.52 -16.21
C PRO A 1 15.36 8.63 -15.83
N ASN A 2 15.75 9.90 -15.82
CA ASN A 2 14.94 11.02 -15.27
C ASN A 2 13.61 11.29 -16.00
N ARG A 3 13.44 10.85 -17.24
CA ARG A 3 12.21 11.00 -18.04
C ARG A 3 11.41 9.68 -18.09
N ASN A 4 12.11 8.56 -18.14
CA ASN A 4 11.46 7.26 -18.34
C ASN A 4 10.73 6.79 -17.07
N ILE A 5 11.27 7.08 -15.88
CA ILE A 5 10.63 6.71 -14.61
C ILE A 5 9.29 7.41 -14.42
N PRO A 6 9.17 8.76 -14.52
CA PRO A 6 7.87 9.41 -14.42
C PRO A 6 6.88 8.96 -15.49
N LEU A 7 7.35 8.74 -16.72
CA LEU A 7 6.49 8.27 -17.82
C LEU A 7 5.95 6.86 -17.54
N ALA A 8 6.80 5.95 -17.08
CA ALA A 8 6.39 4.60 -16.71
C ALA A 8 5.38 4.60 -15.56
N LEU A 9 5.59 5.45 -14.54
CA LEU A 9 4.68 5.60 -13.40
C LEU A 9 3.31 6.17 -13.80
N LEU A 10 3.22 6.93 -14.87
CA LEU A 10 1.94 7.45 -15.39
C LEU A 10 1.26 6.45 -16.34
N LEU A 11 2.00 5.88 -17.27
CA LEU A 11 1.43 4.99 -18.29
C LEU A 11 1.00 3.65 -17.71
N SER A 12 1.79 3.05 -16.82
CA SER A 12 1.49 1.73 -16.27
C SER A 12 0.13 1.67 -15.55
N PRO A 13 -0.16 2.53 -14.55
CA PRO A 13 -1.47 2.50 -13.90
C PRO A 13 -2.61 2.93 -14.83
N THR A 14 -2.35 3.79 -15.81
CA THR A 14 -3.37 4.19 -16.79
C THR A 14 -3.80 3.00 -17.65
N ILE A 15 -2.84 2.23 -18.19
CA ILE A 15 -3.14 1.02 -18.97
C ILE A 15 -3.90 -0.01 -18.13
N VAL A 16 -3.44 -0.23 -16.90
CA VAL A 16 -4.08 -1.17 -15.95
C VAL A 16 -5.51 -0.71 -15.62
N ALA A 17 -5.75 0.60 -15.43
CA ALA A 17 -7.08 1.14 -15.19
C ALA A 17 -8.06 0.84 -16.35
N PHE A 18 -7.62 1.04 -17.61
CA PHE A 18 -8.43 0.68 -18.77
C PHE A 18 -8.79 -0.81 -18.83
N ILE A 19 -7.82 -1.68 -18.53
CA ILE A 19 -8.06 -3.12 -18.46
C ILE A 19 -9.09 -3.45 -17.38
N TYR A 20 -8.94 -2.90 -16.18
CA TYR A 20 -9.89 -3.15 -15.08
C TYR A 20 -11.29 -2.60 -15.34
N ILE A 21 -11.40 -1.43 -15.97
CA ILE A 21 -12.70 -0.91 -16.41
C ILE A 21 -13.36 -1.87 -17.41
N GLY A 22 -12.60 -2.34 -18.40
CA GLY A 22 -13.10 -3.32 -19.37
C GLY A 22 -13.56 -4.62 -18.70
N MET A 23 -12.76 -5.16 -17.78
CA MET A 23 -13.12 -6.35 -16.99
C MET A 23 -14.39 -6.12 -16.15
N GLY A 24 -14.52 -4.94 -15.52
CA GLY A 24 -15.69 -4.56 -14.74
C GLY A 24 -16.97 -4.51 -15.60
N ILE A 25 -16.89 -3.90 -16.78
CA ILE A 25 -18.02 -3.83 -17.72
C ILE A 25 -18.47 -5.24 -18.13
N VAL A 26 -17.54 -6.13 -18.47
CA VAL A 26 -17.84 -7.52 -18.83
C VAL A 26 -18.49 -8.26 -17.66
N THR A 27 -17.94 -8.10 -16.45
CA THR A 27 -18.46 -8.75 -15.24
C THR A 27 -19.91 -8.32 -14.97
N ILE A 28 -20.19 -7.03 -15.01
CA ILE A 28 -21.56 -6.50 -14.79
C ILE A 28 -22.52 -6.94 -15.91
N GLY A 29 -22.04 -7.03 -17.14
CA GLY A 29 -22.84 -7.45 -18.28
C GLY A 29 -23.20 -8.94 -18.31
N CYS A 30 -22.37 -9.79 -17.68
CA CYS A 30 -22.57 -11.24 -17.66
C CYS A 30 -23.33 -11.78 -16.45
N MET A 31 -23.50 -10.96 -15.40
CA MET A 31 -24.09 -11.41 -14.13
C MET A 31 -25.39 -10.70 -13.78
N PRO A 32 -26.33 -11.38 -13.09
CA PRO A 32 -27.54 -10.73 -12.58
C PRO A 32 -27.19 -9.60 -11.61
N ALA A 33 -27.96 -8.53 -11.66
CA ALA A 33 -27.75 -7.37 -10.80
C ALA A 33 -27.87 -7.74 -9.31
N GLY A 34 -26.82 -7.50 -8.54
CA GLY A 34 -26.80 -7.70 -7.08
C GLY A 34 -25.97 -8.88 -6.60
N GLU A 35 -25.48 -9.75 -7.45
CA GLU A 35 -24.58 -10.84 -7.05
C GLU A 35 -23.12 -10.41 -7.08
N LEU A 36 -22.47 -10.49 -5.91
CA LEU A 36 -21.00 -10.31 -5.80
C LEU A 36 -20.33 -11.60 -6.23
N THR A 37 -19.73 -11.61 -7.41
CA THR A 37 -19.10 -12.78 -7.96
C THR A 37 -17.61 -12.55 -8.24
N THR A 38 -16.88 -13.66 -8.32
CA THR A 38 -15.47 -13.64 -8.71
C THR A 38 -15.33 -13.68 -10.23
N LEU A 39 -14.24 -13.11 -10.75
CA LEU A 39 -13.94 -13.14 -12.19
C LEU A 39 -13.86 -14.57 -12.75
N SER A 40 -13.52 -15.55 -11.94
CA SER A 40 -13.53 -16.97 -12.27
C SER A 40 -14.93 -17.52 -12.51
N GLU A 41 -15.95 -17.03 -11.81
CA GLU A 41 -17.35 -17.44 -12.03
C GLU A 41 -17.90 -16.85 -13.31
N VAL A 42 -17.58 -15.60 -13.60
CA VAL A 42 -17.88 -14.99 -14.90
C VAL A 42 -17.22 -15.76 -16.03
N GLY A 43 -15.96 -16.18 -15.85
CA GLY A 43 -15.22 -17.00 -16.82
C GLY A 43 -15.90 -18.33 -17.13
N LYS A 44 -16.58 -18.96 -16.15
CA LYS A 44 -17.31 -20.25 -16.36
C LYS A 44 -18.47 -20.14 -17.35
N ILE A 45 -19.01 -18.93 -17.58
CA ILE A 45 -20.16 -18.71 -18.45
C ILE A 45 -19.78 -18.90 -19.93
N PHE A 46 -18.55 -18.49 -20.31
CA PHE A 46 -18.13 -18.47 -21.71
C PHE A 46 -16.83 -19.23 -22.01
N LEU A 47 -16.07 -19.66 -20.98
CA LEU A 47 -14.84 -20.40 -21.18
C LEU A 47 -15.05 -21.91 -21.01
N PRO A 48 -14.61 -22.75 -21.95
CA PRO A 48 -14.53 -24.20 -21.74
C PRO A 48 -13.60 -24.54 -20.57
N SER A 49 -13.84 -25.69 -19.90
CA SER A 49 -13.15 -26.07 -18.65
C SER A 49 -11.62 -26.03 -18.74
N GLY A 50 -11.04 -26.44 -19.85
CA GLY A 50 -9.57 -26.37 -20.06
C GLY A 50 -9.02 -24.96 -20.13
N LEU A 51 -9.70 -24.05 -20.85
CA LEU A 51 -9.34 -22.64 -20.94
C LEU A 51 -9.59 -21.90 -19.62
N LEU A 52 -10.64 -22.28 -18.90
CA LEU A 52 -10.93 -21.73 -17.57
C LEU A 52 -9.81 -22.06 -16.56
N THR A 53 -9.35 -23.32 -16.55
CA THR A 53 -8.22 -23.73 -15.70
C THR A 53 -6.96 -22.95 -16.07
N PHE A 54 -6.65 -22.83 -17.35
CA PHE A 54 -5.52 -22.03 -17.81
C PHE A 54 -5.65 -20.55 -17.41
N PHE A 55 -6.85 -19.98 -17.53
CA PHE A 55 -7.12 -18.60 -17.12
C PHE A 55 -6.90 -18.39 -15.61
N ILE A 56 -7.41 -19.30 -14.76
CA ILE A 56 -7.27 -19.18 -13.30
C ILE A 56 -5.81 -19.37 -12.86
N VAL A 57 -5.13 -20.37 -13.42
CA VAL A 57 -3.73 -20.67 -13.06
C VAL A 57 -2.77 -19.65 -13.67
N GLY A 58 -2.90 -19.35 -14.97
CA GLY A 58 -2.00 -18.48 -15.70
C GLY A 58 -2.19 -16.98 -15.41
N GLY A 59 -3.39 -16.56 -14.99
CA GLY A 59 -3.67 -15.16 -14.63
C GLY A 59 -3.53 -14.91 -13.12
N PRO A 60 -4.60 -15.11 -12.35
CA PRO A 60 -4.64 -14.74 -10.93
C PRO A 60 -3.55 -15.40 -10.08
N LEU A 61 -3.32 -16.71 -10.24
CA LEU A 61 -2.34 -17.43 -9.43
C LEU A 61 -0.92 -16.95 -9.72
N PHE A 62 -0.53 -16.88 -10.99
CA PHE A 62 0.78 -16.33 -11.37
C PHE A 62 0.92 -14.85 -10.99
N GLY A 63 -0.15 -14.06 -11.14
CA GLY A 63 -0.18 -12.66 -10.72
C GLY A 63 0.12 -12.49 -9.24
N VAL A 64 -0.50 -13.30 -8.38
CA VAL A 64 -0.23 -13.29 -6.94
C VAL A 64 1.22 -13.70 -6.64
N LEU A 65 1.70 -14.81 -7.22
CA LEU A 65 3.06 -15.29 -6.98
C LEU A 65 4.12 -14.26 -7.40
N THR A 66 3.97 -13.64 -8.56
CA THR A 66 4.93 -12.64 -9.05
C THR A 66 4.90 -11.33 -8.28
N SER A 67 3.75 -10.94 -7.72
CA SER A 67 3.61 -9.73 -6.92
C SER A 67 4.06 -9.92 -5.46
N MET A 68 4.18 -11.14 -4.95
CA MET A 68 4.65 -11.38 -3.57
C MET A 68 6.06 -10.85 -3.34
N VAL A 69 7.00 -11.08 -4.27
CA VAL A 69 8.39 -10.65 -4.11
C VAL A 69 8.53 -9.14 -3.99
N PRO A 70 8.02 -8.31 -4.93
CA PRO A 70 8.13 -6.86 -4.82
C PRO A 70 7.38 -6.30 -3.62
N VAL A 71 6.25 -6.88 -3.20
CA VAL A 71 5.52 -6.43 -2.00
C VAL A 71 6.34 -6.67 -0.73
N ILE A 72 6.95 -7.86 -0.58
CA ILE A 72 7.85 -8.16 0.55
C ILE A 72 9.05 -7.21 0.54
N MET A 73 9.68 -6.99 -0.62
CA MET A 73 10.81 -6.07 -0.74
C MET A 73 10.42 -4.64 -0.35
N LEU A 74 9.26 -4.14 -0.80
CA LEU A 74 8.76 -2.82 -0.46
C LEU A 74 8.50 -2.69 1.04
N THR A 75 7.85 -3.67 1.65
CA THR A 75 7.58 -3.72 3.09
C THR A 75 8.88 -3.70 3.90
N CYS A 76 9.85 -4.53 3.51
CA CYS A 76 11.16 -4.55 4.15
C CYS A 76 11.89 -3.21 4.00
N ALA A 77 11.82 -2.56 2.84
CA ALA A 77 12.43 -1.27 2.60
C ALA A 77 11.79 -0.15 3.46
N GLN A 78 10.47 -0.15 3.61
CA GLN A 78 9.74 0.81 4.45
C GLN A 78 10.11 0.65 5.93
N ILE A 79 10.12 -0.57 6.45
CA ILE A 79 10.52 -0.85 7.83
C ILE A 79 12.00 -0.50 8.03
N GLN A 80 12.87 -0.80 7.04
CA GLN A 80 14.28 -0.45 7.09
C GLN A 80 14.48 1.07 7.14
N ALA A 81 13.76 1.84 6.31
CA ALA A 81 13.82 3.29 6.34
C ALA A 81 13.37 3.87 7.69
N ALA A 82 12.37 3.27 8.32
CA ALA A 82 11.94 3.63 9.66
C ALA A 82 13.01 3.26 10.73
N ALA A 83 13.70 2.14 10.56
CA ALA A 83 14.77 1.71 11.45
C ALA A 83 16.03 2.59 11.30
N ASP A 84 16.38 2.97 10.08
CA ASP A 84 17.48 3.89 9.78
C ASP A 84 17.24 5.31 10.37
N ASN A 85 15.95 5.68 10.58
CA ASN A 85 15.54 6.91 11.29
C ASN A 85 15.35 6.73 12.82
N ASP A 86 15.99 5.74 13.42
CA ASP A 86 15.96 5.46 14.86
C ASP A 86 14.56 5.14 15.44
N LEU A 87 13.53 4.91 14.59
CA LEU A 87 12.19 4.51 15.05
C LEU A 87 12.20 3.10 15.66
N PHE A 88 13.06 2.20 15.17
CA PHE A 88 13.25 0.86 15.70
C PHE A 88 14.61 0.70 16.40
N PRO A 89 14.80 -0.34 17.23
CA PRO A 89 16.08 -0.65 17.84
C PRO A 89 17.17 -0.93 16.79
N ALA A 90 18.43 -0.62 17.10
CA ALA A 90 19.56 -0.74 16.17
C ALA A 90 19.78 -2.14 15.58
N PHE A 91 19.38 -3.22 16.31
CA PHE A 91 19.50 -4.58 15.79
C PHE A 91 18.57 -4.86 14.59
N VAL A 92 17.43 -4.14 14.49
CA VAL A 92 16.50 -4.24 13.36
C VAL A 92 17.10 -3.59 12.11
N ALA A 93 17.86 -2.51 12.28
CA ALA A 93 18.51 -1.79 11.18
C ALA A 93 19.71 -2.54 10.58
N LYS A 94 20.23 -3.60 11.23
CA LYS A 94 21.42 -4.33 10.79
C LYS A 94 21.19 -5.06 9.47
N LYS A 95 21.91 -4.63 8.43
CA LYS A 95 21.85 -5.17 7.06
C LYS A 95 22.81 -6.34 6.87
N ASN A 96 22.41 -7.33 6.10
CA ASN A 96 23.27 -8.41 5.64
C ASN A 96 24.12 -7.93 4.43
N LYS A 97 25.05 -8.77 3.96
CA LYS A 97 25.89 -8.51 2.78
C LYS A 97 25.09 -8.10 1.53
N ASN A 98 23.85 -8.53 1.43
CA ASN A 98 22.92 -8.21 0.33
C ASN A 98 22.08 -6.95 0.56
N GLY A 99 22.35 -6.17 1.61
CA GLY A 99 21.63 -4.92 1.89
C GLY A 99 20.26 -5.08 2.53
N VAL A 100 19.83 -6.30 2.87
CA VAL A 100 18.53 -6.60 3.49
C VAL A 100 18.73 -6.94 4.97
N SER A 101 17.80 -6.49 5.83
CA SER A 101 17.79 -6.90 7.23
C SER A 101 17.10 -8.26 7.39
N PRO A 102 17.81 -9.30 7.85
CA PRO A 102 17.21 -10.62 8.08
C PRO A 102 16.16 -10.59 9.19
N VAL A 103 16.33 -9.70 10.17
CA VAL A 103 15.38 -9.56 11.29
C VAL A 103 14.02 -9.07 10.79
N ILE A 104 14.02 -8.07 9.90
CA ILE A 104 12.79 -7.54 9.29
C ILE A 104 12.12 -8.63 8.45
N LEU A 105 12.88 -9.35 7.66
CA LEU A 105 12.35 -10.41 6.81
C LEU A 105 11.70 -11.51 7.64
N CYS A 106 12.38 -11.99 8.69
CA CYS A 106 11.81 -12.98 9.61
C CYS A 106 10.54 -12.46 10.30
N PHE A 107 10.51 -11.21 10.71
CA PHE A 107 9.34 -10.59 11.33
C PHE A 107 8.14 -10.57 10.35
N VAL A 108 8.34 -10.12 9.11
CA VAL A 108 7.30 -10.10 8.08
C VAL A 108 6.77 -11.50 7.79
N MET A 109 7.66 -12.49 7.68
CA MET A 109 7.27 -13.88 7.43
C MET A 109 6.48 -14.47 8.59
N LEU A 110 6.94 -14.31 9.84
CA LEU A 110 6.23 -14.79 11.03
C LEU A 110 4.86 -14.12 11.19
N PHE A 111 4.78 -12.82 10.94
CA PHE A 111 3.51 -12.09 10.99
C PHE A 111 2.54 -12.61 9.92
N SER A 112 3.01 -12.86 8.70
CA SER A 112 2.19 -13.42 7.62
C SER A 112 1.67 -14.82 7.96
N ILE A 113 2.52 -15.69 8.52
CA ILE A 113 2.12 -17.02 8.98
C ILE A 113 1.09 -16.93 10.11
N ALA A 114 1.29 -16.02 11.06
CA ALA A 114 0.33 -15.81 12.16
C ALA A 114 -1.04 -15.35 11.62
N CYS A 115 -1.07 -14.42 10.66
CA CYS A 115 -2.32 -13.99 10.03
C CYS A 115 -3.06 -15.14 9.34
N VAL A 116 -2.35 -16.04 8.67
CA VAL A 116 -2.96 -17.24 8.05
C VAL A 116 -3.46 -18.21 9.13
N ALA A 117 -2.69 -18.41 10.19
CA ALA A 117 -3.03 -19.32 11.28
C ALA A 117 -4.27 -18.88 12.08
N THR A 118 -4.58 -17.58 12.12
CA THR A 118 -5.82 -17.07 12.78
C THR A 118 -7.10 -17.47 12.06
N GLY A 119 -7.02 -18.05 10.86
CA GLY A 119 -8.18 -18.45 10.06
C GLY A 119 -9.05 -17.25 9.61
N SER A 120 -8.52 -16.03 9.67
CA SER A 120 -9.24 -14.84 9.22
C SER A 120 -9.60 -14.97 7.75
N SER A 121 -10.85 -14.63 7.39
CA SER A 121 -11.26 -14.69 6.00
C SER A 121 -10.42 -13.72 5.14
N PHE A 122 -10.06 -14.15 3.94
CA PHE A 122 -9.29 -13.34 3.00
C PHE A 122 -9.93 -11.96 2.74
N GLY A 123 -11.28 -11.90 2.69
CA GLY A 123 -12.02 -10.66 2.52
C GLY A 123 -11.76 -9.65 3.65
N VAL A 124 -11.74 -10.10 4.90
CA VAL A 124 -11.46 -9.22 6.06
C VAL A 124 -10.04 -8.68 5.99
N LEU A 125 -9.05 -9.52 5.69
CA LEU A 125 -7.65 -9.10 5.57
C LEU A 125 -7.49 -8.07 4.44
N MET A 126 -8.14 -8.29 3.28
CA MET A 126 -8.11 -7.36 2.15
C MET A 126 -8.79 -6.03 2.48
N THR A 127 -9.89 -6.03 3.23
CA THR A 127 -10.57 -4.80 3.63
C THR A 127 -9.71 -3.98 4.60
N VAL A 128 -9.09 -4.63 5.59
CA VAL A 128 -8.16 -3.96 6.52
C VAL A 128 -6.97 -3.38 5.77
N PHE A 129 -6.36 -4.16 4.87
CA PHE A 129 -5.25 -3.70 4.03
C PHE A 129 -5.65 -2.48 3.19
N SER A 130 -6.79 -2.53 2.51
CA SER A 130 -7.29 -1.43 1.68
C SER A 130 -7.58 -0.18 2.50
N PHE A 131 -8.13 -0.33 3.70
CA PHE A 131 -8.39 0.79 4.60
C PHE A 131 -7.08 1.48 5.05
N VAL A 132 -6.08 0.70 5.46
CA VAL A 132 -4.77 1.25 5.87
C VAL A 132 -4.07 1.95 4.70
N ASN A 133 -4.17 1.38 3.48
CA ASN A 133 -3.64 2.04 2.27
C ASN A 133 -4.37 3.36 2.00
N ALA A 134 -5.70 3.39 2.06
CA ALA A 134 -6.47 4.63 1.86
C ALA A 134 -6.08 5.74 2.85
N LEU A 135 -5.82 5.39 4.12
CA LEU A 135 -5.29 6.35 5.10
C LEU A 135 -3.89 6.87 4.72
N SER A 136 -3.03 5.98 4.23
CA SER A 136 -1.69 6.36 3.77
C SER A 136 -1.77 7.28 2.54
N ASP A 137 -2.68 7.01 1.62
CA ASP A 137 -2.91 7.83 0.42
C ASP A 137 -3.42 9.22 0.78
N ILE A 138 -4.29 9.35 1.78
CA ILE A 138 -4.73 10.66 2.29
C ILE A 138 -3.52 11.50 2.74
N VAL A 139 -2.59 10.90 3.50
CA VAL A 139 -1.38 11.59 3.96
C VAL A 139 -0.48 11.96 2.76
N LEU A 140 -0.29 11.03 1.82
CA LEU A 140 0.52 11.27 0.62
C LEU A 140 -0.05 12.38 -0.26
N CYS A 141 -1.37 12.47 -0.40
CA CYS A 141 -2.03 13.53 -1.16
C CYS A 141 -1.84 14.93 -0.54
N MET A 142 -1.52 15.01 0.75
CA MET A 142 -1.20 16.28 1.42
C MET A 142 0.23 16.76 1.15
N VAL A 143 1.16 15.86 0.82
CA VAL A 143 2.59 16.17 0.64
C VAL A 143 2.83 17.26 -0.43
N PRO A 144 2.22 17.25 -1.62
CA PRO A 144 2.47 18.27 -2.65
C PRO A 144 2.17 19.70 -2.20
N PHE A 145 1.21 19.91 -1.31
CA PHE A 145 0.86 21.24 -0.79
C PHE A 145 1.99 21.84 0.07
N PHE A 146 2.76 20.99 0.75
CA PHE A 146 3.87 21.43 1.60
C PHE A 146 5.23 21.37 0.89
N LEU A 147 5.35 20.58 -0.19
CA LEU A 147 6.61 20.30 -0.86
C LEU A 147 7.29 21.57 -1.39
N LYS A 148 6.54 22.44 -2.07
CA LYS A 148 7.06 23.69 -2.62
C LYS A 148 7.54 24.66 -1.54
N LYS A 149 6.84 24.71 -0.41
CA LYS A 149 7.18 25.59 0.72
C LYS A 149 8.45 25.13 1.43
N LYS A 150 8.62 23.80 1.56
CA LYS A 150 9.73 23.20 2.33
C LYS A 150 10.98 22.95 1.48
N TYR A 151 10.82 22.63 0.18
CA TYR A 151 11.91 22.25 -0.72
C TYR A 151 11.84 22.98 -2.07
N PRO A 152 11.98 24.35 -2.10
CA PRO A 152 11.84 25.12 -3.33
C PRO A 152 12.92 24.78 -4.37
N HIS A 153 14.16 24.50 -3.92
CA HIS A 153 15.27 24.14 -4.80
C HIS A 153 15.01 22.82 -5.56
N ALA A 154 14.50 21.79 -4.87
CA ALA A 154 14.20 20.51 -5.50
C ALA A 154 13.10 20.62 -6.57
N CYS A 155 12.08 21.47 -6.32
CA CYS A 155 11.01 21.70 -7.28
C CYS A 155 11.50 22.47 -8.52
N ASN A 156 12.42 23.43 -8.38
CA ASN A 156 12.94 24.23 -9.49
C ASN A 156 13.90 23.45 -10.40
N HIS A 157 14.65 22.49 -9.85
CA HIS A 157 15.60 21.63 -10.58
C HIS A 157 14.98 20.31 -11.08
N SER A 158 13.68 20.09 -10.86
CA SER A 158 12.98 18.91 -11.37
C SER A 158 12.99 18.89 -12.90
N THR A 159 13.40 17.76 -13.48
CA THR A 159 13.41 17.52 -14.93
C THR A 159 12.01 17.43 -15.50
N PHE A 160 11.02 17.04 -14.69
CA PHE A 160 9.62 16.89 -15.06
C PHE A 160 8.82 18.07 -14.47
N LYS A 161 8.61 19.10 -15.27
CA LYS A 161 7.88 20.31 -14.86
C LYS A 161 6.41 20.17 -15.22
N MET A 162 5.58 19.88 -14.23
CA MET A 162 4.14 20.06 -14.35
C MET A 162 3.72 21.44 -13.85
N ALA A 163 2.65 22.00 -14.45
CA ALA A 163 2.05 23.22 -13.95
C ALA A 163 1.60 23.01 -12.49
N ILE A 164 2.06 23.89 -11.58
CA ILE A 164 1.82 23.72 -10.13
C ILE A 164 0.33 23.67 -9.81
N GLY A 165 -0.49 24.47 -10.53
CA GLY A 165 -1.93 24.43 -10.39
C GLY A 165 -2.53 23.05 -10.70
N LEU A 166 -2.00 22.37 -11.72
CA LEU A 166 -2.43 21.00 -12.07
C LEU A 166 -2.04 20.01 -10.98
N VAL A 167 -0.85 20.13 -10.40
CA VAL A 167 -0.41 19.27 -9.29
C VAL A 167 -1.34 19.41 -8.09
N TYR A 168 -1.70 20.64 -7.71
CA TYR A 168 -2.61 20.89 -6.61
C TYR A 168 -4.03 20.39 -6.91
N ALA A 169 -4.53 20.60 -8.12
CA ALA A 169 -5.85 20.11 -8.53
C ALA A 169 -5.92 18.58 -8.50
N LEU A 170 -4.91 17.88 -9.03
CA LEU A 170 -4.83 16.42 -8.99
C LEU A 170 -4.69 15.90 -7.57
N SER A 171 -3.90 16.55 -6.72
CA SER A 171 -3.74 16.17 -5.31
C SER A 171 -5.03 16.36 -4.52
N ALA A 172 -5.76 17.45 -4.76
CA ALA A 172 -7.07 17.69 -4.14
C ALA A 172 -8.10 16.66 -4.59
N PHE A 173 -8.15 16.34 -5.89
CA PHE A 173 -9.02 15.29 -6.41
C PHE A 173 -8.68 13.92 -5.82
N ALA A 174 -7.39 13.54 -5.79
CA ALA A 174 -6.94 12.30 -5.20
C ALA A 174 -7.26 12.21 -3.69
N PHE A 175 -7.14 13.33 -2.96
CA PHE A 175 -7.53 13.41 -1.56
C PHE A 175 -9.03 13.12 -1.36
N ILE A 176 -9.90 13.72 -2.18
CA ILE A 176 -11.36 13.50 -2.11
C ILE A 176 -11.67 12.03 -2.39
N VAL A 177 -11.06 11.44 -3.42
CA VAL A 177 -11.25 10.01 -3.76
C VAL A 177 -10.76 9.10 -2.62
N ALA A 178 -9.57 9.35 -2.08
CA ALA A 178 -9.03 8.56 -0.97
C ALA A 178 -9.90 8.67 0.29
N ALA A 179 -10.39 9.87 0.60
CA ALA A 179 -11.31 10.08 1.73
C ALA A 179 -12.64 9.35 1.53
N TYR A 180 -13.20 9.38 0.32
CA TYR A 180 -14.40 8.64 -0.02
C TYR A 180 -14.20 7.13 0.10
N LEU A 181 -13.09 6.60 -0.41
CA LEU A 181 -12.75 5.19 -0.29
C LEU A 181 -12.57 4.77 1.17
N ALA A 182 -11.87 5.57 1.97
CA ALA A 182 -11.74 5.32 3.40
C ALA A 182 -13.12 5.29 4.10
N TYR A 183 -13.99 6.24 3.79
CA TYR A 183 -15.35 6.28 4.31
C TYR A 183 -16.16 5.05 3.89
N ALA A 184 -16.10 4.65 2.62
CA ALA A 184 -16.79 3.46 2.13
C ALA A 184 -16.31 2.18 2.83
N MET A 185 -15.00 2.07 3.10
CA MET A 185 -14.45 0.92 3.84
C MET A 185 -14.90 0.89 5.31
N ILE A 186 -15.08 2.06 5.93
CA ILE A 186 -15.58 2.17 7.32
C ILE A 186 -16.92 1.45 7.47
N SER A 187 -17.84 1.61 6.53
CA SER A 187 -19.17 1.00 6.59
C SER A 187 -19.17 -0.52 6.41
N THR A 188 -18.11 -1.08 5.82
CA THR A 188 -17.99 -2.52 5.58
C THR A 188 -17.25 -3.26 6.69
N LEU A 189 -16.53 -2.53 7.57
CA LEU A 189 -15.78 -3.12 8.69
C LEU A 189 -16.69 -3.40 9.86
N GLY A 190 -16.74 -4.66 10.30
CA GLY A 190 -17.43 -5.05 11.53
C GLY A 190 -16.79 -4.43 12.79
N MET A 191 -17.56 -4.29 13.86
CA MET A 191 -17.13 -3.69 15.14
C MET A 191 -15.87 -4.36 15.71
N THR A 192 -15.75 -5.67 15.57
CA THR A 192 -14.58 -6.44 16.03
C THR A 192 -13.30 -6.00 15.32
N VAL A 193 -13.37 -5.77 14.02
CA VAL A 193 -12.22 -5.32 13.22
C VAL A 193 -11.82 -3.89 13.62
N TRP A 194 -12.79 -3.02 13.89
CA TRP A 194 -12.55 -1.68 14.41
C TRP A 194 -11.80 -1.68 15.74
N LEU A 195 -12.22 -2.53 16.67
CA LEU A 195 -11.52 -2.67 17.96
C LEU A 195 -10.08 -3.15 17.79
N MET A 196 -9.84 -4.08 16.85
CA MET A 196 -8.48 -4.54 16.52
C MET A 196 -7.61 -3.43 15.93
N ILE A 197 -8.15 -2.65 14.99
CA ILE A 197 -7.43 -1.51 14.38
C ILE A 197 -7.11 -0.46 15.43
N LEU A 198 -8.08 -0.06 16.24
CA LEU A 198 -7.88 0.91 17.32
C LEU A 198 -6.85 0.41 18.33
N GLY A 199 -6.91 -0.86 18.74
CA GLY A 199 -5.93 -1.48 19.61
C GLY A 199 -4.51 -1.42 19.01
N ALA A 200 -4.36 -1.76 17.75
CA ALA A 200 -3.07 -1.71 17.06
C ALA A 200 -2.53 -0.27 16.97
N VAL A 201 -3.38 0.71 16.66
CA VAL A 201 -2.99 2.13 16.62
C VAL A 201 -2.55 2.63 17.99
N VAL A 202 -3.31 2.31 19.05
CA VAL A 202 -2.95 2.69 20.43
C VAL A 202 -1.62 2.09 20.84
N LEU A 203 -1.40 0.80 20.59
CA LEU A 203 -0.13 0.13 20.88
C LEU A 203 1.04 0.79 20.12
N PHE A 204 0.82 1.13 18.84
CA PHE A 204 1.83 1.79 18.03
C PHE A 204 2.16 3.21 18.54
N VAL A 205 1.15 3.98 18.93
CA VAL A 205 1.33 5.31 19.53
C VAL A 205 2.09 5.22 20.86
N ILE A 206 1.72 4.29 21.74
CA ILE A 206 2.42 4.03 22.99
C ILE A 206 3.89 3.68 22.74
N TYR A 207 4.13 2.78 21.78
CA TYR A 207 5.49 2.42 21.39
C TYR A 207 6.30 3.63 20.91
N ILE A 208 5.73 4.46 20.04
CA ILE A 208 6.41 5.69 19.55
C ILE A 208 6.72 6.64 20.70
N LEU A 209 5.79 6.86 21.62
CA LEU A 209 6.00 7.75 22.77
C LEU A 209 7.12 7.24 23.68
N ILE A 210 7.12 5.95 23.99
CA ILE A 210 8.19 5.30 24.76
C ILE A 210 9.53 5.45 24.01
N ARG A 211 9.54 5.23 22.72
CA ARG A 211 10.76 5.31 21.90
C ARG A 211 11.31 6.73 21.84
N ILE A 212 10.46 7.73 21.67
CA ILE A 212 10.86 9.15 21.70
C ILE A 212 11.42 9.53 23.08
N ALA A 213 10.77 9.10 24.16
CA ALA A 213 11.26 9.35 25.52
C ALA A 213 12.64 8.69 25.75
N TYR A 214 12.83 7.47 25.27
CA TYR A 214 14.11 6.77 25.34
C TYR A 214 15.20 7.50 24.57
N LEU A 215 14.95 7.96 23.34
CA LEU A 215 15.91 8.69 22.50
C LEU A 215 16.32 10.03 23.13
N LYS A 216 15.34 10.77 23.68
CA LYS A 216 15.62 12.02 24.42
C LYS A 216 16.53 11.79 25.63
N LYS A 217 16.31 10.71 26.37
CA LYS A 217 17.13 10.36 27.54
C LYS A 217 18.56 10.03 27.19
N HIS A 218 18.83 9.52 25.96
CA HIS A 218 20.16 9.11 25.50
C HIS A 218 20.84 10.14 24.58
N GLY A 219 20.37 11.39 24.54
CA GLY A 219 21.01 12.52 23.85
C GLY A 219 21.03 12.42 22.31
N ARG A 220 20.29 11.48 21.73
CA ARG A 220 20.07 11.39 20.27
C ARG A 220 18.89 12.26 19.89
N ASP A 221 19.14 13.58 19.78
CA ASP A 221 18.11 14.52 19.36
C ASP A 221 17.87 14.39 17.85
N ARG A 222 16.61 14.44 17.43
CA ARG A 222 16.12 14.34 16.04
C ARG A 222 16.70 15.38 15.06
N LYS A 223 17.63 16.22 15.48
CA LYS A 223 18.16 17.35 14.70
C LYS A 223 19.20 17.01 13.64
N SER A 224 19.61 15.75 13.50
CA SER A 224 20.65 15.36 12.54
C SER A 224 20.12 14.75 11.23
N VAL A 225 18.81 14.81 10.98
CA VAL A 225 18.20 14.29 9.73
C VAL A 225 17.35 15.39 9.11
N VAL A 226 18.01 16.41 8.59
CA VAL A 226 17.50 17.33 7.56
C VAL A 226 18.61 17.61 6.56
#